data_934906c9c2a6632ebcb89d91eecbf637
#
_entry.id   934906c9c2a6632ebcb89d91eecbf637
#
_cell.length_a   1.000
_cell.length_b   1.000
_cell.length_c   1.000
_cell.angle_alpha   90.00
_cell.angle_beta   90.00
_cell.angle_gamma   90.00
#
_symmetry.space_group_name_H-M   'P 1'
#
loop_
_entity.id
_entity.type
_entity.pdbx_description
1 polymer ?
#
loop_
_entity_poly.entity_id
_entity_poly.type
_entity_poly.pdbx_seq_one_letter_code
_entity_poly.pdbx_strand_id
1 'polypeptide(L)'
;MLVVKGKSVFSGITMGPLALFHRNTVSTARRRIKDTDAEVERFQEARLASIELLKDMYEKAVQKVGEEEAAVFEVHQMMLDDDDYIDNIVTLISQKKINAEAAVEETAQQFSEMFRSMDDAYMKERAADVLDISRRIQVQLCGGEANDFSAYDGVILAADDLAPSETLQLDTDKILGFVTSGGSTNSHTAILARTLGITAVVNTGTQLHTDVEGKTVIVDGFTGTVYLDPDSATLDKMKKKQAEAEERKIRLEAYRGKESVTVDGYKVNVFANIGNPDNVPQALANDAEGIGLFRSEFLYLENATYPTEEQQFEAYKKTVEMMGGKTVVIRTLDIGADKKVDYFDLKAEENPAMGMRAIRICLTRPTLFKTQLRALCRASAYGKIAIMFPMIISVDEVRRSRELLRQVQNELRHEGIAFDESMEVGIMIETPAAALISDELAKEVDFFSIGSNDLTQYTLAIDRQQTDLDNFFNPHHPALLKLIEMTVKNGHKEGIWVGICGELGADLSLTEDFLRMGVDELSVNPPAVLPLREKIGSINLSK
;
A
#
# COMPACT_ATOMS: atom_id res chain seq x y z
N MET A 1 -21.01 -14.74 24.32
CA MET A 1 -20.25 -14.33 23.12
C MET A 1 -20.62 -12.91 22.74
N LEU A 2 -19.65 -12.02 22.63
CA LEU A 2 -19.80 -10.68 22.05
C LEU A 2 -19.03 -10.64 20.73
N VAL A 3 -19.62 -10.04 19.69
CA VAL A 3 -18.98 -9.90 18.38
C VAL A 3 -18.74 -8.42 18.11
N VAL A 4 -17.48 -8.08 17.85
CA VAL A 4 -17.06 -6.70 17.56
C VAL A 4 -16.49 -6.66 16.15
N LYS A 5 -16.78 -5.61 15.41
CA LYS A 5 -16.22 -5.39 14.07
C LYS A 5 -15.27 -4.22 14.08
N GLY A 6 -14.16 -4.38 13.43
CA GLY A 6 -13.17 -3.34 13.18
C GLY A 6 -12.65 -3.42 11.74
N LYS A 7 -11.54 -2.77 11.49
CA LYS A 7 -10.83 -2.80 10.21
C LYS A 7 -9.69 -3.80 10.29
N SER A 8 -9.63 -4.73 9.34
CA SER A 8 -8.51 -5.68 9.21
C SER A 8 -7.23 -4.94 8.83
N VAL A 9 -6.14 -5.29 9.50
CA VAL A 9 -4.78 -4.81 9.19
C VAL A 9 -3.99 -5.90 8.48
N PHE A 10 -4.01 -7.12 9.03
CA PHE A 10 -3.34 -8.27 8.44
C PHE A 10 -4.23 -9.51 8.51
N SER A 11 -4.30 -10.23 7.39
CA SER A 11 -5.16 -11.41 7.24
C SER A 11 -4.63 -12.59 8.04
N GLY A 12 -5.53 -13.28 8.74
CA GLY A 12 -5.22 -14.47 9.53
C GLY A 12 -6.35 -14.75 10.50
N ILE A 13 -6.30 -15.92 11.10
CA ILE A 13 -7.17 -16.25 12.22
C ILE A 13 -6.29 -16.62 13.39
N THR A 14 -6.41 -15.88 14.47
CA THR A 14 -5.70 -16.18 15.70
C THR A 14 -6.69 -16.35 16.85
N MET A 15 -6.34 -17.23 17.79
CA MET A 15 -7.17 -17.59 18.93
C MET A 15 -6.29 -17.73 20.16
N GLY A 16 -6.70 -17.10 21.24
CA GLY A 16 -5.96 -17.17 22.51
C GLY A 16 -6.65 -16.39 23.60
N PRO A 17 -6.06 -16.39 24.80
CA PRO A 17 -6.53 -15.54 25.89
C PRO A 17 -6.26 -14.08 25.57
N LEU A 18 -7.20 -13.20 25.93
CA LEU A 18 -7.04 -11.75 25.81
C LEU A 18 -6.21 -11.23 26.98
N ALA A 19 -5.22 -10.40 26.67
CA ALA A 19 -4.51 -9.61 27.66
C ALA A 19 -4.71 -8.12 27.37
N LEU A 20 -5.08 -7.36 28.39
CA LEU A 20 -5.20 -5.91 28.24
C LEU A 20 -3.82 -5.28 28.35
N PHE A 21 -3.49 -4.44 27.38
CA PHE A 21 -2.28 -3.64 27.43
C PHE A 21 -2.51 -2.40 28.27
N HIS A 22 -1.82 -2.37 29.39
CA HIS A 22 -1.84 -1.23 30.29
C HIS A 22 -0.52 -0.47 30.16
N ARG A 23 -0.61 0.76 29.65
CA ARG A 23 0.55 1.65 29.68
C ARG A 23 0.89 2.02 31.11
N ASN A 24 2.17 1.98 31.47
CA ASN A 24 2.65 2.47 32.75
C ASN A 24 2.13 3.90 32.98
N THR A 25 1.45 4.14 34.09
CA THR A 25 0.92 5.45 34.40
C THR A 25 2.05 6.38 34.80
N VAL A 26 2.22 7.45 34.07
CA VAL A 26 3.14 8.53 34.37
C VAL A 26 2.34 9.66 35.05
N SER A 27 2.81 10.14 36.16
CA SER A 27 2.13 11.24 36.86
C SER A 27 2.46 12.58 36.21
N THR A 28 1.51 13.13 35.48
CA THR A 28 1.58 14.48 34.88
C THR A 28 0.99 15.56 35.76
N ALA A 29 0.74 15.23 37.05
CA ALA A 29 0.14 16.15 37.99
C ALA A 29 0.93 17.46 38.10
N ARG A 30 0.23 18.57 37.90
CA ARG A 30 0.82 19.92 37.93
C ARG A 30 1.30 20.27 39.34
N ARG A 31 2.59 20.57 39.44
CA ARG A 31 3.24 21.04 40.69
C ARG A 31 3.92 22.37 40.43
N ARG A 32 3.87 23.27 41.45
CA ARG A 32 4.60 24.53 41.36
C ARG A 32 6.06 24.32 41.76
N ILE A 33 6.96 24.75 40.90
CA ILE A 33 8.41 24.68 41.10
C ILE A 33 8.97 26.03 41.59
N LYS A 34 10.13 25.97 42.23
CA LYS A 34 10.83 27.17 42.75
C LYS A 34 12.04 27.52 41.86
N ASP A 35 12.76 26.52 41.45
CA ASP A 35 13.95 26.62 40.61
C ASP A 35 13.59 26.19 39.15
N THR A 36 13.37 27.19 38.32
CA THR A 36 12.98 26.96 36.92
C THR A 36 14.14 26.50 36.06
N ASP A 37 15.37 26.94 36.39
CA ASP A 37 16.56 26.61 35.58
C ASP A 37 16.93 25.15 35.78
N ALA A 38 16.94 24.67 37.01
CA ALA A 38 17.13 23.25 37.32
C ALA A 38 16.03 22.35 36.67
N GLU A 39 14.78 22.84 36.60
CA GLU A 39 13.69 22.08 35.99
C GLU A 39 13.81 22.03 34.44
N VAL A 40 14.27 23.12 33.82
CA VAL A 40 14.58 23.15 32.40
C VAL A 40 15.74 22.19 32.10
N GLU A 41 16.80 22.18 32.92
CA GLU A 41 17.92 21.24 32.76
C GLU A 41 17.44 19.77 32.86
N ARG A 42 16.59 19.45 33.83
CA ARG A 42 15.98 18.12 34.01
C ARG A 42 15.15 17.70 32.78
N PHE A 43 14.39 18.65 32.20
CA PHE A 43 13.66 18.43 30.95
C PHE A 43 14.62 18.13 29.80
N GLN A 44 15.71 18.93 29.64
CA GLN A 44 16.67 18.74 28.55
C GLN A 44 17.39 17.38 28.65
N GLU A 45 17.76 16.97 29.86
CA GLU A 45 18.36 15.64 30.10
C GLU A 45 17.39 14.49 29.69
N ALA A 46 16.11 14.59 30.11
CA ALA A 46 15.09 13.61 29.75
C ALA A 46 14.82 13.57 28.24
N ARG A 47 14.82 14.75 27.58
CA ARG A 47 14.69 14.86 26.11
C ARG A 47 15.85 14.17 25.40
N LEU A 48 17.07 14.47 25.77
CA LEU A 48 18.26 13.84 25.16
C LEU A 48 18.30 12.33 25.39
N ALA A 49 17.93 11.86 26.58
CA ALA A 49 17.80 10.42 26.84
C ALA A 49 16.73 9.76 25.96
N SER A 50 15.62 10.47 25.71
CA SER A 50 14.56 9.99 24.80
C SER A 50 15.03 9.90 23.34
N ILE A 51 15.84 10.86 22.87
CA ILE A 51 16.44 10.83 21.53
C ILE A 51 17.40 9.65 21.39
N GLU A 52 18.25 9.39 22.39
CA GLU A 52 19.17 8.26 22.36
C GLU A 52 18.43 6.92 22.33
N LEU A 53 17.35 6.80 23.11
CA LEU A 53 16.48 5.62 23.06
C LEU A 53 15.83 5.42 21.67
N LEU A 54 15.43 6.50 21.00
CA LEU A 54 14.86 6.42 19.65
C LEU A 54 15.89 6.00 18.60
N LYS A 55 17.17 6.36 18.77
CA LYS A 55 18.25 5.87 17.90
C LYS A 55 18.43 4.35 18.05
N ASP A 56 18.49 3.88 19.29
CA ASP A 56 18.56 2.43 19.55
C ASP A 56 17.37 1.67 18.97
N MET A 57 16.18 2.29 19.02
CA MET A 57 14.96 1.72 18.43
C MET A 57 15.00 1.73 16.92
N TYR A 58 15.51 2.77 16.30
CA TYR A 58 15.74 2.83 14.86
C TYR A 58 16.64 1.69 14.38
N GLU A 59 17.81 1.51 15.01
CA GLU A 59 18.74 0.44 14.65
C GLU A 59 18.11 -0.97 14.74
N LYS A 60 17.32 -1.21 15.79
CA LYS A 60 16.57 -2.46 15.96
C LYS A 60 15.45 -2.60 14.93
N ALA A 61 14.78 -1.51 14.61
CA ALA A 61 13.72 -1.48 13.60
C ALA A 61 14.26 -1.82 12.21
N VAL A 62 15.37 -1.19 11.80
CA VAL A 62 16.04 -1.47 10.52
C VAL A 62 16.32 -2.97 10.35
N GLN A 63 16.77 -3.64 11.42
CA GLN A 63 17.06 -5.09 11.36
C GLN A 63 15.80 -5.96 11.24
N LYS A 64 14.65 -5.51 11.79
CA LYS A 64 13.40 -6.29 11.84
C LYS A 64 12.48 -6.01 10.66
N VAL A 65 12.37 -4.75 10.24
CA VAL A 65 11.34 -4.30 9.31
C VAL A 65 11.90 -3.49 8.13
N GLY A 66 13.19 -3.15 8.12
CA GLY A 66 13.85 -2.37 7.08
C GLY A 66 13.95 -0.87 7.40
N GLU A 67 14.73 -0.15 6.56
CA GLU A 67 15.02 1.29 6.77
C GLU A 67 13.77 2.16 6.63
N GLU A 68 12.90 1.81 5.71
CA GLU A 68 11.72 2.61 5.37
C GLU A 68 10.71 2.65 6.52
N GLU A 69 10.33 1.49 7.04
CA GLU A 69 9.42 1.40 8.19
C GLU A 69 10.07 1.89 9.49
N ALA A 70 11.41 1.83 9.56
CA ALA A 70 12.16 2.37 10.68
C ALA A 70 12.23 3.91 10.69
N ALA A 71 12.06 4.58 9.53
CA ALA A 71 12.18 6.03 9.39
C ALA A 71 11.26 6.83 10.34
N VAL A 72 10.16 6.24 10.82
CA VAL A 72 9.29 6.87 11.83
C VAL A 72 10.07 7.27 13.10
N PHE A 73 11.10 6.51 13.46
CA PHE A 73 11.92 6.83 14.64
C PHE A 73 12.88 7.99 14.40
N GLU A 74 13.34 8.19 13.16
CA GLU A 74 14.11 9.40 12.78
C GLU A 74 13.22 10.64 12.83
N VAL A 75 12.00 10.54 12.32
CA VAL A 75 11.02 11.63 12.40
C VAL A 75 10.71 11.97 13.86
N HIS A 76 10.55 10.97 14.74
CA HIS A 76 10.35 11.21 16.17
C HIS A 76 11.57 11.92 16.81
N GLN A 77 12.80 11.58 16.41
CA GLN A 77 14.00 12.30 16.85
C GLN A 77 13.96 13.76 16.39
N MET A 78 13.62 14.01 15.11
CA MET A 78 13.49 15.37 14.58
C MET A 78 12.42 16.18 15.31
N MET A 79 11.27 15.58 15.65
CA MET A 79 10.22 16.24 16.40
C MET A 79 10.65 16.57 17.85
N LEU A 80 11.49 15.76 18.48
CA LEU A 80 12.07 16.04 19.80
C LEU A 80 13.15 17.13 19.74
N ASP A 81 13.72 17.40 18.59
CA ASP A 81 14.73 18.44 18.34
C ASP A 81 14.11 19.73 17.74
N ASP A 82 12.79 19.76 17.58
CA ASP A 82 12.07 20.92 17.05
C ASP A 82 12.07 22.08 18.03
N ASP A 83 12.54 23.24 17.56
CA ASP A 83 12.68 24.44 18.40
C ASP A 83 11.33 24.92 18.94
N ASP A 84 10.26 24.88 18.15
CA ASP A 84 8.93 25.35 18.60
C ASP A 84 8.36 24.46 19.72
N TYR A 85 8.58 23.15 19.60
CA TYR A 85 8.18 22.18 20.63
C TYR A 85 8.97 22.40 21.93
N ILE A 86 10.30 22.57 21.85
CA ILE A 86 11.19 22.80 22.99
C ILE A 86 10.87 24.13 23.65
N ASP A 87 10.77 25.20 22.87
CA ASP A 87 10.53 26.55 23.38
C ASP A 87 9.17 26.68 24.10
N ASN A 88 8.15 25.96 23.62
CA ASN A 88 6.85 25.91 24.28
C ASN A 88 6.97 25.31 25.69
N ILE A 89 7.65 24.15 25.82
CA ILE A 89 7.86 23.48 27.12
C ILE A 89 8.69 24.39 28.07
N VAL A 90 9.80 24.93 27.59
CA VAL A 90 10.69 25.81 28.37
C VAL A 90 9.93 27.07 28.82
N THR A 91 9.09 27.64 27.96
CA THR A 91 8.24 28.79 28.30
C THR A 91 7.24 28.44 29.39
N LEU A 92 6.58 27.28 29.31
CA LEU A 92 5.64 26.83 30.34
C LEU A 92 6.34 26.62 31.68
N ILE A 93 7.51 25.99 31.72
CA ILE A 93 8.32 25.80 32.93
C ILE A 93 8.70 27.16 33.50
N SER A 94 9.28 28.05 32.71
CA SER A 94 9.85 29.32 33.19
C SER A 94 8.80 30.34 33.59
N GLN A 95 7.74 30.51 32.78
CA GLN A 95 6.73 31.55 33.00
C GLN A 95 5.60 31.09 33.95
N LYS A 96 5.06 29.86 33.74
CA LYS A 96 3.99 29.34 34.61
C LYS A 96 4.52 28.67 35.88
N LYS A 97 5.84 28.46 35.97
CA LYS A 97 6.51 27.82 37.13
C LYS A 97 5.91 26.45 37.48
N ILE A 98 5.70 25.63 36.43
CA ILE A 98 5.18 24.26 36.56
C ILE A 98 6.29 23.24 36.30
N ASN A 99 6.14 22.04 36.83
CA ASN A 99 7.07 20.93 36.63
C ASN A 99 7.10 20.47 35.16
N ALA A 100 8.20 19.89 34.75
CA ALA A 100 8.46 19.47 33.37
C ALA A 100 7.41 18.46 32.86
N GLU A 101 6.98 17.50 33.69
CA GLU A 101 5.96 16.52 33.27
C GLU A 101 4.63 17.19 32.88
N ALA A 102 4.21 18.20 33.65
CA ALA A 102 2.98 18.95 33.32
C ALA A 102 3.17 19.88 32.13
N ALA A 103 4.35 20.46 31.93
CA ALA A 103 4.67 21.29 30.76
C ALA A 103 4.69 20.45 29.48
N VAL A 104 5.30 19.29 29.52
CA VAL A 104 5.31 18.34 28.37
C VAL A 104 3.89 17.90 28.03
N GLU A 105 3.06 17.59 29.02
CA GLU A 105 1.66 17.19 28.81
C GLU A 105 0.85 18.32 28.14
N GLU A 106 0.97 19.56 28.65
CA GLU A 106 0.23 20.72 28.14
C GLU A 106 0.66 21.01 26.67
N THR A 107 1.97 20.90 26.36
CA THR A 107 2.51 21.05 25.02
C THR A 107 2.03 19.91 24.09
N ALA A 108 2.07 18.67 24.54
CA ALA A 108 1.62 17.50 23.78
C ALA A 108 0.17 17.65 23.35
N GLN A 109 -0.71 18.05 24.26
CA GLN A 109 -2.12 18.29 23.94
C GLN A 109 -2.30 19.41 22.94
N GLN A 110 -1.61 20.55 23.13
CA GLN A 110 -1.69 21.70 22.23
C GLN A 110 -1.25 21.35 20.80
N PHE A 111 -0.11 20.69 20.63
CA PHE A 111 0.40 20.31 19.33
C PHE A 111 -0.43 19.21 18.68
N SER A 112 -0.88 18.22 19.45
CA SER A 112 -1.77 17.16 18.95
C SER A 112 -3.10 17.73 18.44
N GLU A 113 -3.72 18.69 19.16
CA GLU A 113 -4.93 19.37 18.71
C GLU A 113 -4.69 20.21 17.46
N MET A 114 -3.55 20.88 17.36
CA MET A 114 -3.15 21.65 16.18
C MET A 114 -3.06 20.74 14.95
N PHE A 115 -2.34 19.62 15.04
CA PHE A 115 -2.23 18.67 13.94
C PHE A 115 -3.57 18.04 13.55
N ARG A 116 -4.44 17.71 14.53
CA ARG A 116 -5.79 17.18 14.26
C ARG A 116 -6.69 18.17 13.54
N SER A 117 -6.46 19.47 13.73
CA SER A 117 -7.26 20.53 13.10
C SER A 117 -6.85 20.84 11.65
N MET A 118 -5.71 20.32 11.18
CA MET A 118 -5.25 20.50 9.80
C MET A 118 -6.12 19.69 8.84
N ASP A 119 -6.28 20.15 7.59
CA ASP A 119 -7.07 19.43 6.59
C ASP A 119 -6.32 18.24 5.98
N ASP A 120 -5.00 18.24 6.05
CA ASP A 120 -4.11 17.20 5.53
C ASP A 120 -4.17 15.91 6.38
N ALA A 121 -4.44 14.77 5.72
CA ALA A 121 -4.58 13.48 6.39
C ALA A 121 -3.27 12.98 7.01
N TYR A 122 -2.13 13.23 6.36
CA TYR A 122 -0.80 12.90 6.84
C TYR A 122 -0.45 13.69 8.11
N MET A 123 -0.76 14.99 8.12
CA MET A 123 -0.54 15.83 9.30
C MET A 123 -1.44 15.43 10.47
N LYS A 124 -2.67 14.96 10.22
CA LYS A 124 -3.55 14.42 11.27
C LYS A 124 -2.97 13.19 11.97
N GLU A 125 -2.26 12.35 11.24
CA GLU A 125 -1.58 11.16 11.81
C GLU A 125 -0.42 11.56 12.73
N ARG A 126 0.26 12.68 12.46
CA ARG A 126 1.32 13.23 13.34
C ARG A 126 0.84 13.61 14.75
N ALA A 127 -0.45 13.81 14.93
CA ALA A 127 -1.02 14.04 16.27
C ALA A 127 -0.75 12.87 17.24
N ALA A 128 -0.71 11.65 16.75
CA ALA A 128 -0.37 10.46 17.54
C ALA A 128 1.13 10.41 17.86
N ASP A 129 1.98 10.80 16.91
CA ASP A 129 3.44 10.83 17.06
C ASP A 129 3.85 11.82 18.17
N VAL A 130 3.25 13.03 18.19
CA VAL A 130 3.49 14.02 19.26
C VAL A 130 3.18 13.44 20.64
N LEU A 131 2.09 12.71 20.77
CA LEU A 131 1.73 12.07 22.04
C LEU A 131 2.72 10.98 22.43
N ASP A 132 3.23 10.19 21.46
CA ASP A 132 4.22 9.14 21.73
C ASP A 132 5.56 9.74 22.21
N ILE A 133 6.11 10.73 21.49
CA ILE A 133 7.38 11.36 21.89
C ILE A 133 7.28 12.07 23.23
N SER A 134 6.16 12.76 23.49
CA SER A 134 5.93 13.46 24.75
C SER A 134 5.86 12.48 25.93
N ARG A 135 5.18 11.35 25.73
CA ARG A 135 5.12 10.29 26.74
C ARG A 135 6.50 9.72 27.07
N ARG A 136 7.39 9.59 26.09
CA ARG A 136 8.77 9.13 26.31
C ARG A 136 9.53 10.07 27.24
N ILE A 137 9.45 11.38 26.98
CA ILE A 137 10.05 12.37 27.88
C ILE A 137 9.47 12.23 29.28
N GLN A 138 8.15 12.06 29.42
CA GLN A 138 7.49 11.91 30.71
C GLN A 138 7.96 10.65 31.46
N VAL A 139 8.14 9.53 30.77
CA VAL A 139 8.70 8.29 31.33
C VAL A 139 10.11 8.54 31.85
N GLN A 140 10.97 9.20 31.08
CA GLN A 140 12.34 9.55 31.50
C GLN A 140 12.33 10.49 32.70
N LEU A 141 11.48 11.52 32.70
CA LEU A 141 11.32 12.46 33.81
C LEU A 141 10.90 11.77 35.12
N CYS A 142 10.09 10.72 35.06
CA CYS A 142 9.61 9.97 36.20
C CYS A 142 10.56 8.84 36.65
N GLY A 143 11.67 8.63 35.94
CA GLY A 143 12.57 7.50 36.18
C GLY A 143 11.92 6.14 35.97
N GLY A 144 10.85 6.10 35.16
CA GLY A 144 10.10 4.89 34.84
C GLY A 144 10.79 4.04 33.78
N GLU A 145 10.53 2.75 33.80
CA GLU A 145 10.91 1.83 32.73
C GLU A 145 9.89 1.91 31.60
N ALA A 146 10.36 1.66 30.38
CA ALA A 146 9.48 1.45 29.23
C ALA A 146 8.49 0.30 29.50
N ASN A 147 7.37 0.26 28.77
CA ASN A 147 6.41 -0.83 28.89
C ASN A 147 7.12 -2.19 28.64
N ASP A 148 6.92 -3.13 29.54
CA ASP A 148 7.50 -4.47 29.42
C ASP A 148 6.51 -5.41 28.72
N PHE A 149 6.83 -5.78 27.49
CA PHE A 149 6.05 -6.75 26.71
C PHE A 149 6.45 -8.20 27.00
N SER A 150 7.50 -8.46 27.76
CA SER A 150 8.00 -9.82 28.04
C SER A 150 7.02 -10.64 28.89
N ALA A 151 6.12 -9.96 29.61
CA ALA A 151 5.08 -10.59 30.41
C ALA A 151 3.93 -11.19 29.59
N TYR A 152 3.81 -10.79 28.33
CA TYR A 152 2.75 -11.28 27.43
C TYR A 152 3.27 -12.47 26.64
N ASP A 153 2.72 -13.66 26.89
CA ASP A 153 3.10 -14.91 26.21
C ASP A 153 1.87 -15.73 25.84
N GLY A 154 1.72 -16.07 24.56
CA GLY A 154 0.61 -16.83 24.03
C GLY A 154 -0.74 -16.10 24.09
N VAL A 155 -0.75 -14.77 24.00
CA VAL A 155 -1.94 -13.94 24.19
C VAL A 155 -2.31 -13.11 22.96
N ILE A 156 -3.57 -12.71 22.88
CA ILE A 156 -4.05 -11.65 22.00
C ILE A 156 -4.05 -10.36 22.81
N LEU A 157 -3.30 -9.37 22.34
CA LEU A 157 -3.17 -8.10 23.04
C LEU A 157 -4.33 -7.16 22.68
N ALA A 158 -4.97 -6.57 23.66
CA ALA A 158 -6.00 -5.55 23.46
C ALA A 158 -5.54 -4.21 24.02
N ALA A 159 -5.68 -3.15 23.24
CA ALA A 159 -5.30 -1.79 23.61
C ALA A 159 -6.32 -0.77 23.10
N ASP A 160 -6.28 0.45 23.64
CA ASP A 160 -7.03 1.55 23.03
C ASP A 160 -6.39 1.95 21.69
N ASP A 161 -5.07 2.04 21.66
CA ASP A 161 -4.21 2.20 20.49
C ASP A 161 -2.80 1.72 20.84
N LEU A 162 -1.98 1.44 19.81
CA LEU A 162 -0.58 1.10 19.99
C LEU A 162 0.28 2.11 19.23
N ALA A 163 1.31 2.61 19.88
CA ALA A 163 2.31 3.44 19.21
C ALA A 163 3.23 2.57 18.34
N PRO A 164 3.87 3.14 17.30
CA PRO A 164 4.84 2.42 16.45
C PRO A 164 5.93 1.73 17.28
N SER A 165 6.44 2.41 18.26
CA SER A 165 7.45 1.91 19.17
C SER A 165 7.00 0.77 20.07
N GLU A 166 5.73 0.74 20.45
CA GLU A 166 5.12 -0.34 21.22
C GLU A 166 4.95 -1.57 20.31
N THR A 167 4.49 -1.35 19.07
CA THR A 167 4.30 -2.42 18.10
C THR A 167 5.61 -3.13 17.73
N LEU A 168 6.71 -2.39 17.57
CA LEU A 168 8.03 -2.96 17.29
C LEU A 168 8.56 -3.85 18.42
N GLN A 169 8.19 -3.59 19.66
CA GLN A 169 8.60 -4.37 20.82
C GLN A 169 7.80 -5.67 20.99
N LEU A 170 6.71 -5.85 20.23
CA LEU A 170 5.95 -7.09 20.24
C LEU A 170 6.85 -8.25 19.77
N ASP A 171 6.84 -9.31 20.54
CA ASP A 171 7.48 -10.58 20.18
C ASP A 171 6.48 -11.42 19.39
N THR A 172 6.74 -11.59 18.10
CA THR A 172 5.86 -12.33 17.17
C THR A 172 5.70 -13.81 17.51
N ASP A 173 6.63 -14.36 18.28
CA ASP A 173 6.57 -15.74 18.75
C ASP A 173 5.64 -15.88 19.98
N LYS A 174 5.40 -14.78 20.69
CA LYS A 174 4.61 -14.74 21.93
C LYS A 174 3.26 -14.07 21.76
N ILE A 175 3.19 -12.99 20.99
CA ILE A 175 1.94 -12.27 20.75
C ILE A 175 1.23 -12.88 19.54
N LEU A 176 0.11 -13.54 19.79
CA LEU A 176 -0.69 -14.21 18.75
C LEU A 176 -1.38 -13.21 17.80
N GLY A 177 -1.68 -12.02 18.26
CA GLY A 177 -2.33 -10.96 17.52
C GLY A 177 -2.67 -9.78 18.41
N PHE A 178 -3.21 -8.70 17.83
CA PHE A 178 -3.72 -7.60 18.65
C PHE A 178 -5.03 -6.99 18.12
N VAL A 179 -5.73 -6.32 19.01
CA VAL A 179 -6.99 -5.62 18.72
C VAL A 179 -6.92 -4.23 19.35
N THR A 180 -7.26 -3.19 18.58
CA THR A 180 -7.35 -1.83 19.13
C THR A 180 -8.73 -1.23 18.97
N SER A 181 -9.16 -0.43 19.96
CA SER A 181 -10.43 0.31 19.89
C SER A 181 -10.35 1.49 18.93
N GLY A 182 -9.20 2.13 18.81
CA GLY A 182 -8.87 3.20 17.88
C GLY A 182 -7.90 2.75 16.79
N GLY A 183 -7.22 3.73 16.17
CA GLY A 183 -6.22 3.50 15.14
C GLY A 183 -6.78 3.47 13.70
N SER A 184 -5.87 3.50 12.74
CA SER A 184 -6.14 3.53 11.29
C SER A 184 -5.43 2.36 10.61
N THR A 185 -5.97 1.87 9.51
CA THR A 185 -5.32 0.84 8.68
C THR A 185 -4.06 1.37 7.95
N ASN A 186 -3.88 2.68 7.89
CA ASN A 186 -2.74 3.34 7.28
C ASN A 186 -1.73 3.88 8.31
N SER A 187 -2.02 3.72 9.62
CA SER A 187 -1.10 4.14 10.68
C SER A 187 0.22 3.35 10.62
N HIS A 188 1.29 3.95 11.12
CA HIS A 188 2.58 3.27 11.25
C HIS A 188 2.49 1.95 12.04
N THR A 189 1.63 1.90 13.06
CA THR A 189 1.30 0.67 13.80
C THR A 189 0.73 -0.42 12.88
N ALA A 190 -0.19 -0.05 12.00
CA ALA A 190 -0.78 -0.99 11.04
C ALA A 190 0.25 -1.46 9.98
N ILE A 191 1.12 -0.57 9.54
CA ILE A 191 2.22 -0.91 8.61
C ILE A 191 3.16 -1.92 9.28
N LEU A 192 3.64 -1.62 10.49
CA LEU A 192 4.51 -2.54 11.24
C LEU A 192 3.86 -3.90 11.50
N ALA A 193 2.57 -3.92 11.86
CA ALA A 193 1.84 -5.19 12.05
C ALA A 193 1.80 -6.04 10.78
N ARG A 194 1.61 -5.41 9.61
CA ARG A 194 1.66 -6.10 8.30
C ARG A 194 3.05 -6.65 8.01
N THR A 195 4.08 -5.86 8.20
CA THR A 195 5.48 -6.25 7.96
C THR A 195 5.90 -7.39 8.90
N LEU A 196 5.48 -7.35 10.16
CA LEU A 196 5.74 -8.40 11.14
C LEU A 196 4.83 -9.63 10.98
N GLY A 197 3.80 -9.58 10.12
CA GLY A 197 2.86 -10.69 9.90
C GLY A 197 1.93 -10.98 11.09
N ILE A 198 1.66 -9.97 11.93
CA ILE A 198 0.82 -10.11 13.13
C ILE A 198 -0.65 -9.91 12.75
N THR A 199 -1.50 -10.90 13.01
CA THR A 199 -2.96 -10.76 12.81
C THR A 199 -3.49 -9.64 13.69
N ALA A 200 -4.07 -8.59 13.07
CA ALA A 200 -4.52 -7.42 13.79
C ALA A 200 -5.84 -6.85 13.23
N VAL A 201 -6.67 -6.37 14.14
CA VAL A 201 -7.91 -5.64 13.85
C VAL A 201 -7.89 -4.33 14.63
N VAL A 202 -8.04 -3.22 13.92
CA VAL A 202 -8.02 -1.87 14.51
C VAL A 202 -9.37 -1.18 14.35
N ASN A 203 -9.55 -0.08 15.09
CA ASN A 203 -10.75 0.75 15.01
C ASN A 203 -12.05 -0.05 15.27
N THR A 204 -12.06 -0.83 16.33
CA THR A 204 -13.27 -1.57 16.73
C THR A 204 -14.33 -0.65 17.33
N GLY A 205 -13.98 0.61 17.69
CA GLY A 205 -14.89 1.59 18.29
C GLY A 205 -15.40 1.20 19.70
N THR A 206 -14.99 0.04 20.19
CA THR A 206 -15.42 -0.49 21.47
C THR A 206 -14.20 -0.75 22.34
N GLN A 207 -14.12 -0.09 23.47
CA GLN A 207 -13.08 -0.37 24.48
C GLN A 207 -13.30 -1.75 25.08
N LEU A 208 -12.24 -2.55 25.11
CA LEU A 208 -12.24 -3.84 25.77
C LEU A 208 -11.90 -3.61 27.26
N HIS A 209 -12.81 -3.96 28.13
CA HIS A 209 -12.70 -3.73 29.56
C HIS A 209 -12.11 -4.94 30.31
N THR A 210 -11.75 -4.75 31.55
CA THR A 210 -11.16 -5.78 32.43
C THR A 210 -12.01 -7.05 32.61
N ASP A 211 -13.31 -6.98 32.35
CA ASP A 211 -14.21 -8.14 32.44
C ASP A 211 -14.00 -9.18 31.32
N VAL A 212 -13.25 -8.83 30.29
CA VAL A 212 -12.87 -9.74 29.17
C VAL A 212 -11.42 -10.23 29.24
N GLU A 213 -10.63 -9.71 30.20
CA GLU A 213 -9.24 -10.14 30.39
C GLU A 213 -9.16 -11.64 30.75
N GLY A 214 -8.22 -12.34 30.15
CA GLY A 214 -8.04 -13.79 30.32
C GLY A 214 -9.05 -14.66 29.60
N LYS A 215 -10.13 -14.09 29.04
CA LYS A 215 -11.10 -14.86 28.25
C LYS A 215 -10.55 -15.22 26.89
N THR A 216 -11.03 -16.33 26.34
CA THR A 216 -10.69 -16.72 24.97
C THR A 216 -11.28 -15.73 23.97
N VAL A 217 -10.45 -15.31 23.04
CA VAL A 217 -10.82 -14.40 21.94
C VAL A 217 -10.39 -15.01 20.60
N ILE A 218 -11.18 -14.76 19.58
CA ILE A 218 -10.82 -15.06 18.20
C ILE A 218 -10.73 -13.75 17.42
N VAL A 219 -9.62 -13.55 16.72
CA VAL A 219 -9.45 -12.43 15.79
C VAL A 219 -9.46 -13.01 14.37
N ASP A 220 -10.50 -12.68 13.61
CA ASP A 220 -10.61 -13.01 12.18
C ASP A 220 -10.15 -11.80 11.36
N GLY A 221 -8.87 -11.76 11.04
CA GLY A 221 -8.25 -10.74 10.20
C GLY A 221 -8.70 -10.79 8.73
N PHE A 222 -9.38 -11.84 8.26
CA PHE A 222 -9.97 -11.84 6.92
C PHE A 222 -11.21 -10.96 6.84
N THR A 223 -11.98 -10.90 7.93
CA THR A 223 -13.27 -10.17 7.97
C THR A 223 -13.25 -8.94 8.87
N GLY A 224 -12.16 -8.69 9.59
CA GLY A 224 -12.07 -7.64 10.60
C GLY A 224 -13.00 -7.89 11.80
N THR A 225 -13.30 -9.16 12.12
CA THR A 225 -14.25 -9.52 13.17
C THR A 225 -13.53 -10.11 14.38
N VAL A 226 -13.90 -9.66 15.56
CA VAL A 226 -13.38 -10.14 16.84
C VAL A 226 -14.51 -10.78 17.63
N TYR A 227 -14.31 -12.03 18.06
CA TYR A 227 -15.27 -12.80 18.85
C TYR A 227 -14.72 -12.90 20.28
N LEU A 228 -15.40 -12.25 21.22
CA LEU A 228 -15.06 -12.26 22.64
C LEU A 228 -15.89 -13.34 23.35
N ASP A 229 -15.21 -14.21 24.09
CA ASP A 229 -15.82 -15.33 24.80
C ASP A 229 -16.74 -16.18 23.88
N PRO A 230 -16.17 -16.77 22.79
CA PRO A 230 -16.94 -17.51 21.78
C PRO A 230 -17.52 -18.78 22.37
N ASP A 231 -18.71 -19.17 21.91
CA ASP A 231 -19.25 -20.48 22.22
C ASP A 231 -18.47 -21.60 21.51
N SER A 232 -18.66 -22.84 21.93
CA SER A 232 -17.94 -23.99 21.38
C SER A 232 -18.17 -24.17 19.87
N ALA A 233 -19.36 -23.89 19.39
CA ALA A 233 -19.69 -24.04 17.96
C ALA A 233 -18.93 -23.01 17.10
N THR A 234 -18.85 -21.74 17.57
CA THR A 234 -18.06 -20.70 16.91
C THR A 234 -16.57 -21.02 16.96
N LEU A 235 -16.07 -21.48 18.11
CA LEU A 235 -14.67 -21.86 18.27
C LEU A 235 -14.29 -23.00 17.31
N ASP A 236 -15.10 -24.06 17.20
CA ASP A 236 -14.84 -25.19 16.32
C ASP A 236 -14.89 -24.78 14.85
N LYS A 237 -15.86 -23.92 14.47
CA LYS A 237 -15.95 -23.36 13.12
C LYS A 237 -14.70 -22.57 12.75
N MET A 238 -14.21 -21.73 13.66
CA MET A 238 -13.05 -20.88 13.40
C MET A 238 -11.73 -21.64 13.43
N LYS A 239 -11.61 -22.68 14.28
CA LYS A 239 -10.47 -23.62 14.24
C LYS A 239 -10.40 -24.33 12.88
N LYS A 240 -11.53 -24.78 12.37
CA LYS A 240 -11.60 -25.41 11.04
C LYS A 240 -11.16 -24.41 9.94
N LYS A 241 -11.68 -23.19 9.98
CA LYS A 241 -11.30 -22.13 9.04
C LYS A 241 -9.80 -21.80 9.12
N GLN A 242 -9.22 -21.77 10.33
CA GLN A 242 -7.79 -21.56 10.54
C GLN A 242 -6.95 -22.69 9.94
N ALA A 243 -7.33 -23.95 10.21
CA ALA A 243 -6.66 -25.12 9.65
C ALA A 243 -6.73 -25.14 8.12
N GLU A 244 -7.89 -24.85 7.53
CA GLU A 244 -8.08 -24.74 6.08
C GLU A 244 -7.21 -23.62 5.46
N ALA A 245 -7.07 -22.48 6.15
CA ALA A 245 -6.22 -21.38 5.71
C ALA A 245 -4.73 -21.77 5.76
N GLU A 246 -4.28 -22.45 6.81
CA GLU A 246 -2.90 -22.90 6.94
C GLU A 246 -2.57 -24.02 5.94
N GLU A 247 -3.44 -25.01 5.76
CA GLU A 247 -3.30 -26.02 4.72
C GLU A 247 -3.22 -25.38 3.33
N ARG A 248 -4.05 -24.37 3.07
CA ARG A 248 -4.01 -23.61 1.81
C ARG A 248 -2.68 -22.91 1.64
N LYS A 249 -2.16 -22.25 2.68
CA LYS A 249 -0.85 -21.58 2.65
C LYS A 249 0.27 -22.56 2.32
N ILE A 250 0.34 -23.71 3.01
CA ILE A 250 1.34 -24.76 2.76
C ILE A 250 1.23 -25.27 1.32
N ARG A 251 -0.01 -25.50 0.83
CA ARG A 251 -0.25 -25.96 -0.54
C ARG A 251 0.20 -24.95 -1.58
N LEU A 252 -0.05 -23.66 -1.34
CA LEU A 252 0.37 -22.57 -2.23
C LEU A 252 1.89 -22.42 -2.27
N GLU A 253 2.57 -22.59 -1.14
CA GLU A 253 4.05 -22.57 -1.11
C GLU A 253 4.66 -23.64 -2.01
N ALA A 254 4.00 -24.77 -2.23
CA ALA A 254 4.43 -25.81 -3.15
C ALA A 254 4.43 -25.36 -4.63
N TYR A 255 3.79 -24.24 -4.96
CA TYR A 255 3.79 -23.63 -6.29
C TYR A 255 4.86 -22.55 -6.46
N ARG A 256 5.53 -22.14 -5.40
CA ARG A 256 6.64 -21.19 -5.46
C ARG A 256 7.79 -21.75 -6.32
N GLY A 257 8.36 -20.93 -7.17
CA GLY A 257 9.44 -21.31 -8.09
C GLY A 257 9.01 -22.19 -9.25
N LYS A 258 7.72 -22.49 -9.39
CA LYS A 258 7.20 -23.22 -10.55
C LYS A 258 6.76 -22.27 -11.64
N GLU A 259 6.88 -22.70 -12.89
CA GLU A 259 6.30 -21.99 -14.02
C GLU A 259 4.76 -22.05 -13.96
N SER A 260 4.12 -20.98 -14.43
CA SER A 260 2.66 -20.89 -14.55
C SER A 260 2.20 -21.59 -15.85
N VAL A 261 1.96 -22.89 -15.77
CA VAL A 261 1.68 -23.77 -16.92
C VAL A 261 0.45 -24.62 -16.64
N THR A 262 -0.44 -24.77 -17.61
CA THR A 262 -1.59 -25.68 -17.54
C THR A 262 -1.15 -27.16 -17.62
N VAL A 263 -2.05 -28.08 -17.30
CA VAL A 263 -1.79 -29.54 -17.36
C VAL A 263 -1.33 -30.00 -18.74
N ASP A 264 -1.83 -29.36 -19.80
CA ASP A 264 -1.52 -29.67 -21.19
C ASP A 264 -0.41 -28.80 -21.80
N GLY A 265 0.30 -28.01 -20.96
CA GLY A 265 1.53 -27.31 -21.34
C GLY A 265 1.35 -25.90 -21.89
N TYR A 266 0.16 -25.29 -21.80
CA TYR A 266 -0.02 -23.88 -22.16
C TYR A 266 0.61 -23.02 -21.07
N LYS A 267 1.56 -22.15 -21.46
CA LYS A 267 2.29 -21.24 -20.56
C LYS A 267 1.63 -19.88 -20.57
N VAL A 268 1.41 -19.35 -19.36
CA VAL A 268 0.89 -17.98 -19.15
C VAL A 268 1.74 -17.29 -18.10
N ASN A 269 2.05 -16.01 -18.28
CA ASN A 269 2.81 -15.24 -17.29
C ASN A 269 1.88 -14.77 -16.18
N VAL A 270 2.30 -14.96 -14.92
CA VAL A 270 1.59 -14.42 -13.75
C VAL A 270 2.42 -13.29 -13.15
N PHE A 271 1.99 -12.06 -13.43
CA PHE A 271 2.66 -10.85 -13.01
C PHE A 271 1.95 -10.21 -11.80
N ALA A 272 2.63 -9.28 -11.15
CA ALA A 272 2.04 -8.51 -10.05
C ALA A 272 1.65 -7.10 -10.49
N ASN A 273 0.57 -6.58 -9.88
CA ASN A 273 0.21 -5.16 -9.89
C ASN A 273 0.82 -4.48 -8.67
N ILE A 274 1.51 -3.36 -8.86
CA ILE A 274 2.08 -2.58 -7.77
C ILE A 274 1.72 -1.09 -7.91
N GLY A 275 1.69 -0.39 -6.77
CA GLY A 275 1.38 1.03 -6.69
C GLY A 275 2.62 1.92 -6.60
N ASN A 276 3.73 1.39 -6.04
CA ASN A 276 4.99 2.10 -5.84
C ASN A 276 6.15 1.09 -5.76
N PRO A 277 7.42 1.52 -5.73
CA PRO A 277 8.59 0.64 -5.64
C PRO A 277 8.61 -0.25 -4.39
N ASP A 278 8.01 0.21 -3.29
CA ASP A 278 8.05 -0.48 -1.99
C ASP A 278 7.14 -1.72 -1.94
N ASN A 279 6.28 -1.87 -2.95
CA ASN A 279 5.50 -3.09 -3.16
C ASN A 279 6.31 -4.23 -3.85
N VAL A 280 7.50 -3.93 -4.39
CA VAL A 280 8.32 -4.94 -5.09
C VAL A 280 8.71 -6.11 -4.19
N PRO A 281 9.18 -5.91 -2.93
CA PRO A 281 9.47 -7.01 -2.03
C PRO A 281 8.28 -7.96 -1.84
N GLN A 282 7.07 -7.42 -1.73
CA GLN A 282 5.86 -8.21 -1.61
C GLN A 282 5.56 -9.00 -2.90
N ALA A 283 5.77 -8.40 -4.07
CA ALA A 283 5.61 -9.09 -5.35
C ALA A 283 6.60 -10.27 -5.47
N LEU A 284 7.86 -10.05 -5.12
CA LEU A 284 8.90 -11.10 -5.11
C LEU A 284 8.62 -12.16 -4.06
N ALA A 285 8.18 -11.78 -2.85
CA ALA A 285 7.79 -12.71 -1.79
C ALA A 285 6.61 -13.59 -2.18
N ASN A 286 5.74 -13.16 -3.10
CA ASN A 286 4.66 -13.96 -3.68
C ASN A 286 5.04 -14.63 -5.02
N ASP A 287 6.33 -14.59 -5.38
CA ASP A 287 6.87 -15.25 -6.55
C ASP A 287 6.29 -14.76 -7.89
N ALA A 288 6.05 -13.45 -8.01
CA ALA A 288 5.63 -12.85 -9.26
C ALA A 288 6.71 -13.00 -10.35
N GLU A 289 6.28 -13.35 -11.56
CA GLU A 289 7.18 -13.57 -12.70
C GLU A 289 7.59 -12.25 -13.37
N GLY A 290 6.91 -11.15 -13.04
CA GLY A 290 7.15 -9.78 -13.48
C GLY A 290 6.18 -8.81 -12.81
N ILE A 291 6.25 -7.55 -13.21
CA ILE A 291 5.25 -6.53 -12.89
C ILE A 291 4.48 -6.21 -14.18
N GLY A 292 3.18 -6.54 -14.22
CA GLY A 292 2.34 -6.27 -15.39
C GLY A 292 1.61 -4.92 -15.31
N LEU A 293 1.57 -4.32 -14.13
CA LEU A 293 1.10 -2.96 -13.93
C LEU A 293 1.83 -2.28 -12.78
N PHE A 294 2.74 -1.38 -13.13
CA PHE A 294 3.23 -0.38 -12.19
C PHE A 294 2.44 0.91 -12.39
N ARG A 295 1.71 1.33 -11.34
CA ARG A 295 0.91 2.56 -11.35
C ARG A 295 1.79 3.74 -10.97
N SER A 296 2.15 4.57 -11.96
CA SER A 296 3.05 5.71 -11.74
C SER A 296 2.40 6.91 -11.04
N GLU A 297 1.11 6.86 -10.74
CA GLU A 297 0.33 7.97 -10.18
C GLU A 297 0.80 8.42 -8.80
N PHE A 298 1.35 7.51 -7.99
CA PHE A 298 1.88 7.86 -6.66
C PHE A 298 2.89 9.00 -6.73
N LEU A 299 3.73 9.04 -7.78
CA LEU A 299 4.70 10.11 -8.01
C LEU A 299 4.06 11.49 -8.13
N TYR A 300 2.82 11.54 -8.55
CA TYR A 300 2.06 12.78 -8.69
C TYR A 300 1.18 13.07 -7.48
N LEU A 301 0.69 12.03 -6.81
CA LEU A 301 -0.22 12.17 -5.66
C LEU A 301 0.53 12.53 -4.37
N GLU A 302 1.77 12.10 -4.21
CA GLU A 302 2.59 12.32 -3.00
C GLU A 302 3.43 13.60 -3.08
N ASN A 303 3.44 14.29 -4.23
CA ASN A 303 4.19 15.53 -4.41
C ASN A 303 3.27 16.76 -4.48
N ALA A 304 3.76 17.89 -3.95
CA ALA A 304 3.05 19.17 -4.03
C ALA A 304 3.18 19.86 -5.39
N THR A 305 4.06 19.36 -6.28
CA THR A 305 4.32 19.87 -7.62
C THR A 305 4.55 18.73 -8.59
N TYR A 306 4.63 19.02 -9.89
CA TYR A 306 4.99 18.00 -10.88
C TYR A 306 6.31 17.33 -10.52
N PRO A 307 6.36 15.97 -10.45
CA PRO A 307 7.60 15.26 -10.18
C PRO A 307 8.63 15.54 -11.27
N THR A 308 9.87 15.79 -10.88
CA THR A 308 10.97 16.02 -11.80
C THR A 308 11.34 14.75 -12.57
N GLU A 309 12.12 14.88 -13.64
CA GLU A 309 12.67 13.72 -14.36
C GLU A 309 13.49 12.82 -13.43
N GLU A 310 14.27 13.42 -12.53
CA GLU A 310 15.13 12.68 -11.61
C GLU A 310 14.34 11.89 -10.56
N GLN A 311 13.32 12.48 -9.95
CA GLN A 311 12.44 11.78 -9.00
C GLN A 311 11.76 10.57 -9.66
N GLN A 312 11.26 10.74 -10.88
CA GLN A 312 10.65 9.65 -11.64
C GLN A 312 11.67 8.58 -12.02
N PHE A 313 12.85 8.99 -12.49
CA PHE A 313 13.94 8.10 -12.88
C PHE A 313 14.38 7.21 -11.71
N GLU A 314 14.64 7.79 -10.53
CA GLU A 314 15.07 7.01 -9.35
C GLU A 314 14.01 5.98 -8.93
N ALA A 315 12.72 6.35 -8.96
CA ALA A 315 11.64 5.41 -8.64
C ALA A 315 11.57 4.24 -9.63
N TYR A 316 11.66 4.52 -10.93
CA TYR A 316 11.62 3.47 -11.96
C TYR A 316 12.87 2.61 -11.93
N LYS A 317 14.04 3.20 -11.76
CA LYS A 317 15.32 2.51 -11.63
C LYS A 317 15.33 1.58 -10.41
N LYS A 318 14.96 2.08 -9.22
CA LYS A 318 14.82 1.27 -7.99
C LYS A 318 13.96 0.03 -8.27
N THR A 319 12.81 0.21 -8.93
CA THR A 319 11.89 -0.89 -9.24
C THR A 319 12.53 -1.96 -10.12
N VAL A 320 13.14 -1.57 -11.24
CA VAL A 320 13.69 -2.56 -12.19
C VAL A 320 14.95 -3.25 -11.67
N GLU A 321 15.78 -2.56 -10.90
CA GLU A 321 16.94 -3.15 -10.23
C GLU A 321 16.49 -4.21 -9.22
N MET A 322 15.48 -3.92 -8.38
CA MET A 322 14.91 -4.87 -7.42
C MET A 322 14.27 -6.08 -8.12
N MET A 323 13.67 -5.90 -9.29
CA MET A 323 13.06 -6.99 -10.07
C MET A 323 14.07 -7.92 -10.74
N GLY A 324 15.38 -7.56 -10.75
CA GLY A 324 16.45 -8.47 -11.13
C GLY A 324 16.34 -9.04 -12.55
N GLY A 325 16.00 -8.20 -13.54
CA GLY A 325 15.86 -8.59 -14.95
C GLY A 325 14.48 -9.13 -15.35
N LYS A 326 13.54 -9.27 -14.43
CA LYS A 326 12.13 -9.54 -14.74
C LYS A 326 11.49 -8.32 -15.37
N THR A 327 10.50 -8.53 -16.27
CA THR A 327 9.80 -7.44 -16.95
C THR A 327 8.99 -6.58 -15.98
N VAL A 328 9.06 -5.26 -16.18
CA VAL A 328 8.26 -4.26 -15.46
C VAL A 328 7.50 -3.42 -16.48
N VAL A 329 6.18 -3.61 -16.55
CA VAL A 329 5.28 -2.80 -17.38
C VAL A 329 4.89 -1.55 -16.58
N ILE A 330 5.32 -0.39 -17.03
CA ILE A 330 5.05 0.89 -16.37
C ILE A 330 3.98 1.64 -17.16
N ARG A 331 2.85 1.87 -16.50
CA ARG A 331 1.78 2.70 -17.05
C ARG A 331 2.16 4.18 -16.93
N THR A 332 2.09 4.91 -18.02
CA THR A 332 2.25 6.37 -17.98
C THR A 332 1.10 7.02 -17.23
N LEU A 333 1.23 8.31 -16.95
CA LEU A 333 0.29 9.11 -16.16
C LEU A 333 -1.18 8.75 -16.41
N ASP A 334 -1.89 8.38 -15.34
CA ASP A 334 -3.35 8.18 -15.31
C ASP A 334 -4.00 8.99 -14.17
N ILE A 335 -3.74 10.30 -14.16
CA ILE A 335 -4.38 11.30 -13.30
C ILE A 335 -5.64 11.83 -13.98
N GLY A 336 -6.58 12.28 -13.19
CA GLY A 336 -7.92 12.74 -13.59
C GLY A 336 -9.00 11.84 -13.01
N ALA A 337 -10.24 12.05 -13.37
CA ALA A 337 -11.39 11.35 -12.81
C ALA A 337 -11.48 11.49 -11.27
N ASP A 338 -11.23 10.40 -10.55
CA ASP A 338 -11.26 10.30 -9.10
C ASP A 338 -9.96 10.76 -8.43
N LYS A 339 -8.87 10.82 -9.20
CA LYS A 339 -7.53 11.20 -8.71
C LYS A 339 -7.28 12.69 -8.93
N LYS A 340 -7.77 13.52 -8.02
CA LYS A 340 -7.59 14.98 -8.10
C LYS A 340 -6.24 15.38 -7.51
N VAL A 341 -5.53 16.21 -8.24
CA VAL A 341 -4.27 16.82 -7.83
C VAL A 341 -4.34 18.31 -8.16
N ASP A 342 -4.31 19.16 -7.15
CA ASP A 342 -4.62 20.59 -7.28
C ASP A 342 -3.67 21.32 -8.25
N TYR A 343 -2.39 21.00 -8.24
CA TYR A 343 -1.41 21.63 -9.12
C TYR A 343 -1.55 21.25 -10.61
N PHE A 344 -2.42 20.29 -10.95
CA PHE A 344 -2.77 20.03 -12.35
C PHE A 344 -3.71 21.10 -12.93
N ASP A 345 -4.35 21.90 -12.08
CA ASP A 345 -5.31 22.93 -12.50
C ASP A 345 -6.32 22.41 -13.55
N LEU A 346 -6.88 21.24 -13.27
CA LEU A 346 -7.93 20.67 -14.11
C LEU A 346 -9.27 21.32 -13.77
N LYS A 347 -9.98 21.74 -14.81
CA LYS A 347 -11.33 22.30 -14.63
C LYS A 347 -12.24 21.26 -14.01
N ALA A 348 -13.18 21.74 -13.18
CA ALA A 348 -14.27 20.86 -12.71
C ALA A 348 -15.12 20.39 -13.89
N GLU A 349 -15.37 19.10 -13.97
CA GLU A 349 -16.13 18.42 -15.01
C GLU A 349 -17.32 17.70 -14.41
N GLU A 350 -18.45 17.66 -15.13
CA GLU A 350 -19.65 16.94 -14.68
C GLU A 350 -19.41 15.41 -14.67
N ASN A 351 -18.59 14.90 -15.60
CA ASN A 351 -18.27 13.50 -15.76
C ASN A 351 -16.74 13.30 -15.84
N PRO A 352 -16.01 13.43 -14.73
CA PRO A 352 -14.55 13.41 -14.74
C PRO A 352 -13.92 12.14 -15.34
N ALA A 353 -14.58 10.98 -15.18
CA ALA A 353 -14.11 9.73 -15.74
C ALA A 353 -14.07 9.74 -17.29
N MET A 354 -14.91 10.55 -17.93
CA MET A 354 -14.98 10.74 -19.38
C MET A 354 -14.29 12.02 -19.86
N GLY A 355 -13.70 12.77 -18.96
CA GLY A 355 -13.13 14.10 -19.19
C GLY A 355 -11.63 14.09 -19.52
N MET A 356 -10.95 15.15 -19.03
CA MET A 356 -9.51 15.37 -19.21
C MET A 356 -8.72 14.50 -18.22
N ARG A 357 -8.25 13.34 -18.69
CA ARG A 357 -7.46 12.39 -17.90
C ARG A 357 -6.41 11.67 -18.74
N ALA A 358 -5.43 11.09 -18.07
CA ALA A 358 -4.48 10.12 -18.63
C ALA A 358 -3.79 10.64 -19.91
N ILE A 359 -3.82 9.85 -20.99
CA ILE A 359 -3.18 10.20 -22.26
C ILE A 359 -3.67 11.54 -22.84
N ARG A 360 -4.90 11.95 -22.55
CA ARG A 360 -5.43 13.24 -22.99
C ARG A 360 -4.66 14.42 -22.36
N ILE A 361 -4.32 14.31 -21.07
CA ILE A 361 -3.43 15.26 -20.40
C ILE A 361 -2.05 15.22 -21.04
N CYS A 362 -1.48 14.03 -21.23
CA CYS A 362 -0.16 13.83 -21.79
C CYS A 362 -0.02 14.49 -23.18
N LEU A 363 -0.98 14.29 -24.07
CA LEU A 363 -0.97 14.84 -25.44
C LEU A 363 -1.30 16.33 -25.50
N THR A 364 -1.97 16.89 -24.49
CA THR A 364 -2.23 18.34 -24.39
C THR A 364 -1.12 19.10 -23.65
N ARG A 365 -0.31 18.39 -22.84
CA ARG A 365 0.84 18.91 -22.10
C ARG A 365 2.11 18.14 -22.44
N PRO A 366 2.65 18.24 -23.67
CA PRO A 366 3.76 17.40 -24.15
C PRO A 366 5.03 17.49 -23.31
N THR A 367 5.30 18.64 -22.68
CA THR A 367 6.47 18.80 -21.80
C THR A 367 6.37 17.88 -20.59
N LEU A 368 5.21 17.83 -19.92
CA LEU A 368 4.95 16.92 -18.82
C LEU A 368 5.17 15.46 -19.24
N PHE A 369 4.61 15.09 -20.38
CA PHE A 369 4.72 13.73 -20.90
C PHE A 369 6.17 13.36 -21.27
N LYS A 370 6.91 14.27 -21.92
CA LYS A 370 8.33 14.07 -22.24
C LYS A 370 9.18 13.85 -20.99
N THR A 371 8.92 14.59 -19.89
CA THR A 371 9.61 14.40 -18.61
C THR A 371 9.46 12.95 -18.13
N GLN A 372 8.25 12.39 -18.15
CA GLN A 372 8.02 11.00 -17.78
C GLN A 372 8.69 10.01 -18.75
N LEU A 373 8.55 10.23 -20.05
CA LEU A 373 9.17 9.37 -21.08
C LEU A 373 10.69 9.37 -20.99
N ARG A 374 11.33 10.51 -20.69
CA ARG A 374 12.78 10.59 -20.47
C ARG A 374 13.20 9.75 -19.26
N ALA A 375 12.50 9.87 -18.15
CA ALA A 375 12.76 9.09 -16.95
C ALA A 375 12.63 7.57 -17.21
N LEU A 376 11.59 7.15 -17.93
CA LEU A 376 11.36 5.75 -18.33
C LEU A 376 12.48 5.22 -19.24
N CYS A 377 12.86 5.99 -20.26
CA CYS A 377 13.96 5.61 -21.13
C CYS A 377 15.29 5.48 -20.36
N ARG A 378 15.63 6.44 -19.49
CA ARG A 378 16.84 6.38 -18.65
C ARG A 378 16.84 5.14 -17.76
N ALA A 379 15.72 4.85 -17.12
CA ALA A 379 15.59 3.71 -16.23
C ALA A 379 15.71 2.36 -16.97
N SER A 380 15.34 2.29 -18.24
CA SER A 380 15.45 1.06 -19.05
C SER A 380 16.88 0.56 -19.25
N ALA A 381 17.90 1.41 -19.04
CA ALA A 381 19.29 0.99 -19.02
C ALA A 381 19.66 0.09 -17.82
N TYR A 382 18.82 0.06 -16.79
CA TYR A 382 19.07 -0.67 -15.54
C TYR A 382 18.24 -1.96 -15.39
N GLY A 383 17.27 -2.18 -16.27
CA GLY A 383 16.44 -3.38 -16.25
C GLY A 383 15.36 -3.36 -17.32
N LYS A 384 14.59 -4.44 -17.41
CA LYS A 384 13.62 -4.63 -18.49
C LYS A 384 12.32 -3.85 -18.25
N ILE A 385 12.16 -2.71 -18.92
CA ILE A 385 10.95 -1.88 -18.90
C ILE A 385 10.13 -2.11 -20.17
N ALA A 386 8.80 -2.14 -19.98
CA ALA A 386 7.83 -1.92 -21.06
C ALA A 386 6.96 -0.72 -20.71
N ILE A 387 6.67 0.16 -21.68
CA ILE A 387 5.82 1.34 -21.50
C ILE A 387 4.39 1.00 -21.90
N MET A 388 3.41 1.42 -21.10
CA MET A 388 2.00 1.24 -21.38
C MET A 388 1.24 2.57 -21.34
N PHE A 389 0.58 2.94 -22.46
CA PHE A 389 -0.24 4.14 -22.52
C PHE A 389 -1.69 3.84 -22.14
N PRO A 390 -2.25 4.54 -21.13
CA PRO A 390 -3.64 4.36 -20.68
C PRO A 390 -4.64 5.14 -21.53
N MET A 391 -5.92 4.79 -21.42
CA MET A 391 -7.08 5.56 -21.93
C MET A 391 -7.07 5.85 -23.43
N ILE A 392 -6.47 4.97 -24.23
CA ILE A 392 -6.44 5.08 -25.69
C ILE A 392 -7.83 4.86 -26.29
N ILE A 393 -8.19 5.66 -27.29
CA ILE A 393 -9.42 5.52 -28.08
C ILE A 393 -9.18 5.55 -29.60
N SER A 394 -7.96 5.84 -30.04
CA SER A 394 -7.65 5.96 -31.48
C SER A 394 -6.20 5.61 -31.81
N VAL A 395 -5.97 5.22 -33.07
CA VAL A 395 -4.63 5.02 -33.63
C VAL A 395 -3.81 6.31 -33.62
N ASP A 396 -4.45 7.47 -33.81
CA ASP A 396 -3.76 8.77 -33.80
C ASP A 396 -3.11 9.07 -32.44
N GLU A 397 -3.80 8.77 -31.34
CA GLU A 397 -3.23 8.92 -30.00
C GLU A 397 -1.99 8.06 -29.80
N VAL A 398 -2.00 6.82 -30.26
CA VAL A 398 -0.83 5.93 -30.19
C VAL A 398 0.33 6.49 -31.01
N ARG A 399 0.08 6.88 -32.25
CA ARG A 399 1.11 7.43 -33.14
C ARG A 399 1.73 8.71 -32.58
N ARG A 400 0.93 9.61 -32.04
CA ARG A 400 1.42 10.84 -31.40
C ARG A 400 2.25 10.54 -30.14
N SER A 401 1.84 9.58 -29.34
CA SER A 401 2.59 9.16 -28.15
C SER A 401 3.93 8.53 -28.51
N ARG A 402 3.95 7.65 -29.51
CA ARG A 402 5.19 7.05 -30.04
C ARG A 402 6.10 8.08 -30.70
N GLU A 403 5.55 9.12 -31.31
CA GLU A 403 6.34 10.22 -31.89
C GLU A 403 7.05 11.02 -30.79
N LEU A 404 6.36 11.34 -29.68
CA LEU A 404 6.98 12.00 -28.54
C LEU A 404 8.06 11.13 -27.89
N LEU A 405 7.84 9.81 -27.79
CA LEU A 405 8.84 8.87 -27.31
C LEU A 405 10.09 8.87 -28.23
N ARG A 406 9.91 8.81 -29.55
CA ARG A 406 11.03 8.89 -30.51
C ARG A 406 11.82 10.19 -30.39
N GLN A 407 11.14 11.31 -30.17
CA GLN A 407 11.81 12.60 -29.91
C GLN A 407 12.69 12.52 -28.67
N VAL A 408 12.13 11.99 -27.57
CA VAL A 408 12.87 11.78 -26.32
C VAL A 408 14.07 10.86 -26.50
N GLN A 409 13.90 9.73 -27.17
CA GLN A 409 15.00 8.81 -27.47
C GLN A 409 16.11 9.46 -28.31
N ASN A 410 15.74 10.33 -29.27
CA ASN A 410 16.70 11.10 -30.05
C ASN A 410 17.44 12.14 -29.18
N GLU A 411 16.75 12.84 -28.30
CA GLU A 411 17.34 13.77 -27.35
C GLU A 411 18.38 13.05 -26.47
N LEU A 412 18.01 11.95 -25.83
CA LEU A 412 18.91 11.14 -24.99
C LEU A 412 20.14 10.62 -25.76
N ARG A 413 19.94 10.19 -27.01
CA ARG A 413 21.02 9.72 -27.88
C ARG A 413 22.02 10.83 -28.20
N HIS A 414 21.54 12.07 -28.42
CA HIS A 414 22.41 13.22 -28.62
C HIS A 414 23.15 13.65 -27.34
N GLU A 415 22.54 13.44 -26.19
CA GLU A 415 23.12 13.71 -24.88
C GLU A 415 24.10 12.60 -24.44
N GLY A 416 24.15 11.48 -25.13
CA GLY A 416 24.99 10.32 -24.79
C GLY A 416 24.48 9.53 -23.59
N ILE A 417 23.18 9.64 -23.27
CA ILE A 417 22.53 8.93 -22.15
C ILE A 417 22.04 7.58 -22.64
N ALA A 418 22.45 6.51 -21.96
CA ALA A 418 22.09 5.13 -22.30
C ALA A 418 20.61 4.84 -22.00
N PHE A 419 19.97 4.06 -22.86
CA PHE A 419 18.64 3.50 -22.69
C PHE A 419 18.49 2.23 -23.53
N ASP A 420 17.47 1.41 -23.26
CA ASP A 420 17.15 0.23 -24.06
C ASP A 420 16.37 0.65 -25.32
N GLU A 421 16.98 0.47 -26.49
CA GLU A 421 16.36 0.79 -27.79
C GLU A 421 15.26 -0.23 -28.18
N SER A 422 15.26 -1.41 -27.57
CA SER A 422 14.32 -2.50 -27.82
C SER A 422 13.13 -2.54 -26.85
N MET A 423 12.97 -1.49 -26.04
CA MET A 423 11.90 -1.39 -25.05
C MET A 423 10.52 -1.52 -25.68
N GLU A 424 9.71 -2.47 -25.20
CA GLU A 424 8.35 -2.68 -25.67
C GLU A 424 7.43 -1.50 -25.32
N VAL A 425 6.55 -1.14 -26.24
CA VAL A 425 5.57 -0.08 -26.10
C VAL A 425 4.17 -0.61 -26.40
N GLY A 426 3.34 -0.73 -25.37
CA GLY A 426 1.97 -1.19 -25.48
C GLY A 426 0.94 -0.16 -25.05
N ILE A 427 -0.30 -0.57 -25.06
CA ILE A 427 -1.43 0.24 -24.62
C ILE A 427 -2.34 -0.53 -23.69
N MET A 428 -3.04 0.20 -22.84
CA MET A 428 -4.12 -0.36 -22.05
C MET A 428 -5.41 -0.34 -22.87
N ILE A 429 -6.02 -1.51 -23.06
CA ILE A 429 -7.34 -1.66 -23.67
C ILE A 429 -8.37 -1.58 -22.54
N GLU A 430 -8.89 -0.40 -22.33
CA GLU A 430 -9.80 -0.11 -21.21
C GLU A 430 -11.00 0.76 -21.61
N THR A 431 -11.09 1.08 -22.91
CA THR A 431 -12.27 1.73 -23.51
C THR A 431 -12.90 0.80 -24.53
N PRO A 432 -14.24 0.75 -24.65
CA PRO A 432 -14.91 0.00 -25.72
C PRO A 432 -14.44 0.41 -27.12
N ALA A 433 -14.09 1.69 -27.31
CA ALA A 433 -13.56 2.18 -28.58
C ALA A 433 -12.25 1.48 -28.96
N ALA A 434 -11.28 1.41 -28.03
CA ALA A 434 -10.00 0.71 -28.26
C ALA A 434 -10.21 -0.78 -28.52
N ALA A 435 -11.09 -1.43 -27.75
CA ALA A 435 -11.39 -2.85 -27.95
C ALA A 435 -11.98 -3.12 -29.34
N LEU A 436 -12.88 -2.26 -29.82
CA LEU A 436 -13.54 -2.40 -31.14
C LEU A 436 -12.58 -2.21 -32.32
N ILE A 437 -11.55 -1.37 -32.19
CA ILE A 437 -10.54 -1.12 -33.24
C ILE A 437 -9.20 -1.78 -32.91
N SER A 438 -9.19 -2.80 -32.07
CA SER A 438 -7.97 -3.46 -31.59
C SER A 438 -7.17 -4.11 -32.72
N ASP A 439 -7.80 -4.48 -33.86
CA ASP A 439 -7.11 -4.96 -35.06
C ASP A 439 -6.28 -3.88 -35.78
N GLU A 440 -6.68 -2.60 -35.65
CA GLU A 440 -5.89 -1.48 -36.17
C GLU A 440 -4.79 -1.08 -35.16
N LEU A 441 -5.13 -1.05 -33.88
CA LEU A 441 -4.21 -0.68 -32.81
C LEU A 441 -3.07 -1.69 -32.64
N ALA A 442 -3.32 -2.99 -32.86
CA ALA A 442 -2.32 -4.05 -32.75
C ALA A 442 -1.12 -3.85 -33.70
N LYS A 443 -1.31 -3.17 -34.82
CA LYS A 443 -0.24 -2.85 -35.78
C LYS A 443 0.71 -1.75 -35.32
N GLU A 444 0.34 -1.03 -34.28
CA GLU A 444 1.07 0.15 -33.82
C GLU A 444 1.80 -0.08 -32.48
N VAL A 445 1.64 -1.26 -31.86
CA VAL A 445 2.15 -1.53 -30.50
C VAL A 445 2.73 -2.95 -30.40
N ASP A 446 3.47 -3.19 -29.33
CA ASP A 446 4.15 -4.45 -29.09
C ASP A 446 3.32 -5.36 -28.14
N PHE A 447 2.33 -4.82 -27.44
CA PHE A 447 1.41 -5.59 -26.58
C PHE A 447 0.13 -4.83 -26.26
N PHE A 448 -0.87 -5.59 -25.79
CA PHE A 448 -2.05 -5.08 -25.12
C PHE A 448 -2.09 -5.53 -23.66
N SER A 449 -2.51 -4.64 -22.76
CA SER A 449 -2.91 -5.00 -21.41
C SER A 449 -4.36 -4.53 -21.17
N ILE A 450 -5.25 -5.47 -20.86
CA ILE A 450 -6.68 -5.18 -20.72
C ILE A 450 -6.95 -4.65 -19.32
N GLY A 451 -7.32 -3.37 -19.21
CA GLY A 451 -7.77 -2.71 -18.00
C GLY A 451 -9.25 -3.01 -17.72
N SER A 452 -9.54 -4.20 -17.18
CA SER A 452 -10.91 -4.72 -17.07
C SER A 452 -11.83 -3.84 -16.23
N ASN A 453 -11.32 -3.08 -15.26
CA ASN A 453 -12.12 -2.23 -14.39
C ASN A 453 -12.77 -1.07 -15.18
N ASP A 454 -11.94 -0.28 -15.88
CA ASP A 454 -12.43 0.84 -16.69
C ASP A 454 -13.17 0.33 -17.94
N LEU A 455 -12.72 -0.79 -18.55
CA LEU A 455 -13.45 -1.41 -19.65
C LEU A 455 -14.87 -1.83 -19.22
N THR A 456 -15.04 -2.38 -18.02
CA THR A 456 -16.37 -2.71 -17.48
C THR A 456 -17.20 -1.46 -17.26
N GLN A 457 -16.63 -0.45 -16.60
CA GLN A 457 -17.28 0.82 -16.31
C GLN A 457 -17.84 1.48 -17.59
N TYR A 458 -17.01 1.60 -18.62
CA TYR A 458 -17.42 2.25 -19.88
C TYR A 458 -18.33 1.38 -20.74
N THR A 459 -18.16 0.06 -20.72
CA THR A 459 -19.03 -0.85 -21.48
C THR A 459 -20.43 -0.89 -20.91
N LEU A 460 -20.58 -0.88 -19.59
CA LEU A 460 -21.87 -0.95 -18.92
C LEU A 460 -22.45 0.44 -18.63
N ALA A 461 -21.69 1.52 -18.84
CA ALA A 461 -22.05 2.90 -18.49
C ALA A 461 -22.42 3.05 -17.00
N ILE A 462 -21.66 2.40 -16.13
CA ILE A 462 -21.88 2.39 -14.67
C ILE A 462 -20.62 2.90 -13.99
N ASP A 463 -20.76 3.91 -13.13
CA ASP A 463 -19.67 4.36 -12.26
C ASP A 463 -19.46 3.33 -11.14
N ARG A 464 -18.30 2.67 -11.15
CA ARG A 464 -17.90 1.64 -10.16
C ARG A 464 -17.71 2.17 -8.74
N GLN A 465 -17.66 3.49 -8.56
CA GLN A 465 -17.54 4.13 -7.25
C GLN A 465 -18.89 4.42 -6.59
N GLN A 466 -19.98 4.27 -7.34
CA GLN A 466 -21.33 4.49 -6.86
C GLN A 466 -21.91 3.20 -6.27
N THR A 467 -21.87 3.06 -4.96
CA THR A 467 -22.35 1.87 -4.23
C THR A 467 -23.83 1.56 -4.49
N ASP A 468 -24.63 2.57 -4.80
CA ASP A 468 -26.05 2.40 -5.14
C ASP A 468 -26.26 1.65 -6.47
N LEU A 469 -25.21 1.56 -7.30
CA LEU A 469 -25.22 0.87 -8.58
C LEU A 469 -24.64 -0.56 -8.53
N ASP A 470 -24.18 -1.03 -7.39
CA ASP A 470 -23.54 -2.34 -7.24
C ASP A 470 -24.41 -3.49 -7.79
N ASN A 471 -25.73 -3.40 -7.64
CA ASN A 471 -26.66 -4.41 -8.14
C ASN A 471 -26.75 -4.47 -9.69
N PHE A 472 -26.29 -3.43 -10.38
CA PHE A 472 -26.26 -3.35 -11.85
C PHE A 472 -24.86 -3.64 -12.40
N PHE A 473 -23.81 -3.51 -11.56
CA PHE A 473 -22.43 -3.74 -11.96
C PHE A 473 -22.14 -5.25 -11.99
N ASN A 474 -22.04 -5.80 -13.21
CA ASN A 474 -21.70 -7.20 -13.42
C ASN A 474 -20.37 -7.32 -14.17
N PRO A 475 -19.26 -7.60 -13.47
CA PRO A 475 -17.95 -7.77 -14.11
C PRO A 475 -17.86 -9.02 -15.02
N HIS A 476 -18.78 -9.98 -14.89
CA HIS A 476 -18.88 -11.16 -15.77
C HIS A 476 -19.88 -10.93 -16.94
N HIS A 477 -20.18 -9.69 -17.26
CA HIS A 477 -21.16 -9.38 -18.31
C HIS A 477 -20.70 -9.90 -19.67
N PRO A 478 -21.55 -10.59 -20.46
CA PRO A 478 -21.16 -11.19 -21.74
C PRO A 478 -20.58 -10.20 -22.76
N ALA A 479 -21.00 -8.93 -22.72
CA ALA A 479 -20.43 -7.90 -23.59
C ALA A 479 -18.95 -7.65 -23.30
N LEU A 480 -18.58 -7.62 -22.01
CA LEU A 480 -17.19 -7.45 -21.61
C LEU A 480 -16.32 -8.63 -22.04
N LEU A 481 -16.76 -9.86 -21.78
CA LEU A 481 -16.04 -11.08 -22.19
C LEU A 481 -15.84 -11.15 -23.69
N LYS A 482 -16.83 -10.71 -24.49
CA LYS A 482 -16.69 -10.60 -25.96
C LYS A 482 -15.65 -9.56 -26.40
N LEU A 483 -15.60 -8.42 -25.73
CA LEU A 483 -14.58 -7.39 -26.01
C LEU A 483 -13.17 -7.91 -25.67
N ILE A 484 -13.00 -8.62 -24.57
CA ILE A 484 -11.75 -9.27 -24.17
C ILE A 484 -11.33 -10.30 -25.24
N GLU A 485 -12.22 -11.23 -25.59
CA GLU A 485 -11.95 -12.27 -26.59
C GLU A 485 -11.56 -11.67 -27.96
N MET A 486 -12.28 -10.63 -28.39
CA MET A 486 -11.98 -9.93 -29.64
C MET A 486 -10.60 -9.27 -29.60
N THR A 487 -10.26 -8.60 -28.49
CA THR A 487 -8.96 -7.94 -28.28
C THR A 487 -7.82 -8.96 -28.36
N VAL A 488 -7.94 -10.10 -27.68
CA VAL A 488 -6.95 -11.18 -27.71
C VAL A 488 -6.75 -11.70 -29.14
N LYS A 489 -7.85 -12.02 -29.83
CA LYS A 489 -7.79 -12.51 -31.22
C LYS A 489 -7.14 -11.52 -32.17
N ASN A 490 -7.42 -10.23 -32.01
CA ASN A 490 -6.86 -9.18 -32.87
C ASN A 490 -5.37 -8.96 -32.56
N GLY A 491 -4.97 -8.95 -31.29
CA GLY A 491 -3.56 -8.88 -30.91
C GLY A 491 -2.74 -10.03 -31.50
N HIS A 492 -3.22 -11.26 -31.34
CA HIS A 492 -2.52 -12.44 -31.84
C HIS A 492 -2.41 -12.48 -33.38
N LYS A 493 -3.35 -11.91 -34.14
CA LYS A 493 -3.22 -11.80 -35.61
C LYS A 493 -2.00 -10.99 -36.04
N GLU A 494 -1.64 -9.97 -35.25
CA GLU A 494 -0.46 -9.12 -35.50
C GLU A 494 0.78 -9.61 -34.73
N GLY A 495 0.68 -10.74 -34.01
CA GLY A 495 1.79 -11.38 -33.27
C GLY A 495 2.20 -10.69 -31.99
N ILE A 496 1.34 -9.85 -31.41
CA ILE A 496 1.58 -9.19 -30.13
C ILE A 496 0.95 -9.99 -29.00
N TRP A 497 1.57 -9.95 -27.80
CA TRP A 497 1.00 -10.59 -26.62
C TRP A 497 -0.11 -9.74 -25.97
N VAL A 498 -1.04 -10.40 -25.30
CA VAL A 498 -2.20 -9.76 -24.67
C VAL A 498 -2.35 -10.23 -23.21
N GLY A 499 -2.28 -9.27 -22.28
CA GLY A 499 -2.47 -9.50 -20.85
C GLY A 499 -3.75 -8.88 -20.31
N ILE A 500 -4.06 -9.21 -19.06
CA ILE A 500 -5.14 -8.59 -18.25
C ILE A 500 -4.55 -8.10 -16.94
N CYS A 501 -4.66 -6.80 -16.66
CA CYS A 501 -4.14 -6.18 -15.44
C CYS A 501 -5.23 -5.63 -14.49
N GLY A 502 -6.50 -5.73 -14.88
CA GLY A 502 -7.63 -5.36 -14.02
C GLY A 502 -7.99 -6.46 -13.00
N GLU A 503 -8.95 -6.17 -12.13
CA GLU A 503 -9.37 -7.08 -11.04
C GLU A 503 -9.86 -8.44 -11.54
N LEU A 504 -10.41 -8.52 -12.75
CA LEU A 504 -10.83 -9.79 -13.34
C LEU A 504 -9.66 -10.77 -13.56
N GLY A 505 -8.42 -10.28 -13.71
CA GLY A 505 -7.25 -11.14 -13.80
C GLY A 505 -7.06 -12.05 -12.56
N ALA A 506 -7.55 -11.61 -11.40
CA ALA A 506 -7.51 -12.36 -10.14
C ALA A 506 -8.74 -13.26 -9.92
N ASP A 507 -9.74 -13.20 -10.79
CA ASP A 507 -10.94 -14.01 -10.67
C ASP A 507 -10.69 -15.45 -11.13
N LEU A 508 -10.55 -16.34 -10.15
CA LEU A 508 -10.26 -17.75 -10.40
C LEU A 508 -11.39 -18.48 -11.15
N SER A 509 -12.60 -17.94 -11.17
CA SER A 509 -13.72 -18.52 -11.91
C SER A 509 -13.64 -18.25 -13.41
N LEU A 510 -13.00 -17.15 -13.82
CA LEU A 510 -12.79 -16.76 -15.22
C LEU A 510 -11.41 -17.17 -15.77
N THR A 511 -10.50 -17.65 -14.91
CA THR A 511 -9.13 -17.99 -15.34
C THR A 511 -9.13 -18.97 -16.52
N GLU A 512 -9.95 -20.02 -16.50
CA GLU A 512 -10.02 -21.00 -17.60
C GLU A 512 -10.54 -20.35 -18.89
N ASP A 513 -11.55 -19.49 -18.82
CA ASP A 513 -12.10 -18.79 -19.98
C ASP A 513 -11.05 -17.88 -20.60
N PHE A 514 -10.29 -17.15 -19.81
CA PHE A 514 -9.20 -16.29 -20.30
C PHE A 514 -8.10 -17.09 -20.99
N LEU A 515 -7.69 -18.23 -20.42
CA LEU A 515 -6.71 -19.10 -21.07
C LEU A 515 -7.24 -19.71 -22.38
N ARG A 516 -8.54 -20.07 -22.43
CA ARG A 516 -9.19 -20.54 -23.69
C ARG A 516 -9.30 -19.44 -24.74
N MET A 517 -9.43 -18.17 -24.35
CA MET A 517 -9.35 -17.02 -25.25
C MET A 517 -7.93 -16.80 -25.78
N GLY A 518 -6.90 -17.34 -25.09
CA GLY A 518 -5.49 -17.21 -25.46
C GLY A 518 -4.76 -16.08 -24.72
N VAL A 519 -5.22 -15.65 -23.55
CA VAL A 519 -4.53 -14.60 -22.76
C VAL A 519 -3.13 -15.08 -22.37
N ASP A 520 -2.10 -14.26 -22.66
CA ASP A 520 -0.69 -14.57 -22.46
C ASP A 520 -0.17 -14.18 -21.08
N GLU A 521 -0.84 -13.22 -20.41
CA GLU A 521 -0.40 -12.67 -19.14
C GLU A 521 -1.62 -12.33 -18.25
N LEU A 522 -1.51 -12.65 -16.96
CA LEU A 522 -2.46 -12.23 -15.94
C LEU A 522 -1.72 -11.49 -14.83
N SER A 523 -2.02 -10.19 -14.67
CA SER A 523 -1.41 -9.34 -13.65
C SER A 523 -2.38 -9.10 -12.51
N VAL A 524 -1.96 -9.46 -11.31
CA VAL A 524 -2.82 -9.49 -10.13
C VAL A 524 -2.13 -8.84 -8.93
N ASN A 525 -2.88 -8.52 -7.88
CA ASN A 525 -2.26 -8.09 -6.63
C ASN A 525 -1.33 -9.21 -6.10
N PRO A 526 -0.18 -8.88 -5.49
CA PRO A 526 0.83 -9.85 -5.09
C PRO A 526 0.31 -11.09 -4.35
N PRO A 527 -0.61 -11.00 -3.36
CA PRO A 527 -1.14 -12.18 -2.67
C PRO A 527 -1.96 -13.14 -3.55
N ALA A 528 -2.41 -12.69 -4.72
CA ALA A 528 -3.19 -13.52 -5.65
C ALA A 528 -2.31 -14.32 -6.63
N VAL A 529 -1.00 -14.08 -6.69
CA VAL A 529 -0.07 -14.74 -7.63
C VAL A 529 -0.06 -16.26 -7.43
N LEU A 530 0.24 -16.74 -6.24
CA LEU A 530 0.31 -18.19 -5.97
C LEU A 530 -1.05 -18.88 -6.10
N PRO A 531 -2.18 -18.32 -5.61
CA PRO A 531 -3.52 -18.86 -5.87
C PRO A 531 -3.86 -18.99 -7.35
N LEU A 532 -3.49 -17.99 -8.15
CA LEU A 532 -3.72 -17.99 -9.58
C LEU A 532 -2.86 -19.07 -10.28
N ARG A 533 -1.58 -19.20 -9.90
CA ARG A 533 -0.69 -20.26 -10.40
C ARG A 533 -1.20 -21.65 -10.05
N GLU A 534 -1.70 -21.88 -8.84
CA GLU A 534 -2.36 -23.12 -8.46
C GLU A 534 -3.55 -23.42 -9.37
N LYS A 535 -4.41 -22.43 -9.62
CA LYS A 535 -5.57 -22.56 -10.51
C LYS A 535 -5.16 -22.92 -11.92
N ILE A 536 -4.19 -22.20 -12.50
CA ILE A 536 -3.65 -22.48 -13.84
C ILE A 536 -3.12 -23.90 -13.93
N GLY A 537 -2.33 -24.36 -12.95
CA GLY A 537 -1.79 -25.72 -12.90
C GLY A 537 -2.85 -26.83 -12.78
N SER A 538 -4.11 -26.49 -12.50
CA SER A 538 -5.24 -27.43 -12.46
C SER A 538 -6.05 -27.49 -13.77
N ILE A 539 -5.84 -26.54 -14.69
CA ILE A 539 -6.62 -26.41 -15.94
C ILE A 539 -6.03 -27.30 -17.04
N ASN A 540 -6.90 -27.90 -17.84
CA ASN A 540 -6.56 -28.64 -19.04
C ASN A 540 -7.38 -28.09 -20.22
N LEU A 541 -6.73 -27.36 -21.12
CA LEU A 541 -7.36 -26.69 -22.26
C LEU A 541 -7.69 -27.66 -23.41
N SER A 542 -7.10 -28.86 -23.41
CA SER A 542 -7.35 -29.89 -24.44
C SER A 542 -8.67 -30.63 -24.21
N LYS A 543 -9.32 -30.44 -23.08
CA LYS A 543 -10.64 -30.96 -22.75
C LYS A 543 -11.70 -29.88 -22.93
#